data_517f72a0c305540281812feb7035920f
#
_entry.id   517f72a0c305540281812feb7035920f
#
_cell.length_a   1.000
_cell.length_b   1.000
_cell.length_c   1.000
_cell.angle_alpha   90.00
_cell.angle_beta   90.00
_cell.angle_gamma   90.00
#
_symmetry.space_group_name_H-M   'P 1'
#
loop_
_entity.id
_entity.type
_entity.pdbx_description
1 polymer ?
#
loop_
_entity_poly.entity_id
_entity_poly.type
_entity_poly.pdbx_seq_one_letter_code
_entity_poly.pdbx_strand_id
1 'polypeptide(L)'
;MKYFDYICKDDLEKIFLKEPEDFSAKTEKDVLKYALGAFLYVPATQYNMIYKSIIGDVKGVRPLAICLEDAVGVNGELEAIENLRLILKNISNESITNKDGIPLIFVRIKDVEQLLRIKEIIIKNRHSITGILIPKANSELIENCIEALDSMNLQDMYVIPIIETKEFIYNEKKELSFTNLYNAILRHKS
;
A
#
# COMPACT_ATOMS: atom_id res chain seq x y z
N MET A 1 -11.38 5.27 10.01
CA MET A 1 -10.32 4.77 10.94
C MET A 1 -9.74 5.94 11.71
N LYS A 2 -9.33 5.73 12.96
CA LYS A 2 -8.70 6.76 13.80
C LYS A 2 -7.51 6.13 14.54
N TYR A 3 -6.41 6.87 14.70
CA TYR A 3 -5.34 6.47 15.61
C TYR A 3 -5.73 6.78 17.04
N PHE A 4 -5.20 5.99 17.98
CA PHE A 4 -5.45 6.16 19.42
C PHE A 4 -6.92 6.05 19.83
N ASP A 5 -7.72 5.30 19.05
CA ASP A 5 -9.13 5.04 19.32
C ASP A 5 -9.41 4.26 20.62
N TYR A 6 -8.36 3.70 21.20
CA TYR A 6 -8.38 3.01 22.50
C TYR A 6 -8.17 3.97 23.71
N ILE A 7 -7.82 5.23 23.48
CA ILE A 7 -7.63 6.24 24.55
C ILE A 7 -8.97 6.95 24.78
N CYS A 8 -9.35 7.11 26.04
CA CYS A 8 -10.57 7.85 26.39
C CYS A 8 -10.44 9.34 26.04
N LYS A 9 -11.57 10.03 25.86
CA LYS A 9 -11.61 11.42 25.40
C LYS A 9 -10.89 12.35 26.35
N ASP A 10 -11.10 12.20 27.65
CA ASP A 10 -10.48 13.07 28.68
C ASP A 10 -8.94 12.98 28.68
N ASP A 11 -8.39 11.83 28.31
CA ASP A 11 -6.94 11.65 28.20
C ASP A 11 -6.42 12.15 26.85
N LEU A 12 -7.19 12.00 25.75
CA LEU A 12 -6.84 12.59 24.46
C LEU A 12 -6.68 14.12 24.56
N GLU A 13 -7.61 14.81 25.23
CA GLU A 13 -7.56 16.26 25.43
C GLU A 13 -6.33 16.71 26.25
N LYS A 14 -5.81 15.85 27.14
CA LYS A 14 -4.59 16.14 27.92
C LYS A 14 -3.29 15.85 27.16
N ILE A 15 -3.30 14.85 26.27
CA ILE A 15 -2.11 14.36 25.59
C ILE A 15 -1.86 15.11 24.28
N PHE A 16 -2.94 15.46 23.55
CA PHE A 16 -2.84 16.02 22.21
C PHE A 16 -3.24 17.50 22.19
N LEU A 17 -2.43 18.34 21.54
CA LEU A 17 -2.80 19.72 21.24
C LEU A 17 -4.01 19.79 20.28
N LYS A 18 -4.04 18.85 19.31
CA LYS A 18 -5.15 18.62 18.40
C LYS A 18 -5.45 17.13 18.39
N GLU A 19 -6.69 16.77 18.69
CA GLU A 19 -7.10 15.36 18.72
C GLU A 19 -6.90 14.68 17.36
N PRO A 20 -6.55 13.38 17.36
CA PRO A 20 -6.52 12.59 16.14
C PRO A 20 -7.88 12.60 15.43
N GLU A 21 -7.86 12.78 14.12
CA GLU A 21 -9.05 12.78 13.27
C GLU A 21 -9.26 11.44 12.58
N ASP A 22 -10.49 11.19 12.13
CA ASP A 22 -10.82 10.04 11.31
C ASP A 22 -10.23 10.19 9.90
N PHE A 23 -9.75 9.08 9.34
CA PHE A 23 -9.28 9.01 7.96
C PHE A 23 -9.71 7.71 7.26
N SER A 24 -9.68 7.72 5.94
CA SER A 24 -10.03 6.59 5.08
C SER A 24 -9.28 6.69 3.75
N ALA A 25 -9.48 5.71 2.87
CA ALA A 25 -8.95 5.78 1.50
C ALA A 25 -9.48 6.97 0.68
N LYS A 26 -10.57 7.62 1.16
CA LYS A 26 -11.15 8.82 0.53
C LYS A 26 -10.59 10.14 1.09
N THR A 27 -9.77 10.07 2.13
CA THR A 27 -9.10 11.24 2.69
C THR A 27 -8.16 11.85 1.66
N GLU A 28 -8.12 13.17 1.57
CA GLU A 28 -7.28 13.87 0.60
C GLU A 28 -5.81 13.47 0.71
N LYS A 29 -5.13 13.38 -0.44
CA LYS A 29 -3.74 12.89 -0.54
C LYS A 29 -2.78 13.62 0.39
N ASP A 30 -2.92 14.93 0.50
CA ASP A 30 -2.04 15.76 1.34
C ASP A 30 -2.19 15.51 2.84
N VAL A 31 -3.33 15.00 3.27
CA VAL A 31 -3.58 14.56 4.65
C VAL A 31 -3.21 13.09 4.82
N LEU A 32 -3.65 12.23 3.89
CA LEU A 32 -3.49 10.77 3.99
C LEU A 32 -2.02 10.35 4.05
N LYS A 33 -1.12 11.02 3.32
CA LYS A 33 0.32 10.74 3.34
C LYS A 33 0.94 10.82 4.74
N TYR A 34 0.38 11.65 5.63
CA TYR A 34 0.82 11.74 7.04
C TYR A 34 0.07 10.77 7.95
N ALA A 35 -1.11 10.33 7.55
CA ALA A 35 -1.95 9.41 8.31
C ALA A 35 -1.62 7.93 8.08
N LEU A 36 -0.72 7.60 7.16
CA LEU A 36 -0.38 6.19 6.87
C LEU A 36 0.22 5.48 8.08
N GLY A 37 1.18 6.10 8.77
CA GLY A 37 1.84 5.48 9.93
C GLY A 37 2.61 4.21 9.58
N ALA A 38 2.60 3.23 10.48
CA ALA A 38 3.33 1.98 10.33
C ALA A 38 2.52 0.95 9.53
N PHE A 39 3.14 0.40 8.48
CA PHE A 39 2.55 -0.67 7.67
C PHE A 39 2.72 -2.05 8.33
N LEU A 40 1.62 -2.82 8.40
CA LEU A 40 1.73 -4.25 8.62
C LEU A 40 1.99 -4.93 7.27
N TYR A 41 3.17 -5.52 7.12
CA TYR A 41 3.52 -6.33 5.94
C TYR A 41 3.14 -7.80 6.18
N VAL A 42 2.34 -8.37 5.29
CA VAL A 42 1.95 -9.78 5.34
C VAL A 42 2.21 -10.44 3.98
N PRO A 43 2.97 -11.54 3.92
CA PRO A 43 3.12 -12.32 2.68
C PRO A 43 1.75 -12.76 2.16
N ALA A 44 1.52 -12.65 0.86
CA ALA A 44 0.24 -13.03 0.27
C ALA A 44 -0.06 -14.54 0.39
N THR A 45 0.94 -15.37 0.66
CA THR A 45 0.77 -16.79 1.03
C THR A 45 0.11 -17.00 2.39
N GLN A 46 0.09 -15.97 3.25
CA GLN A 46 -0.55 -16.05 4.57
C GLN A 46 -2.00 -15.53 4.55
N TYR A 47 -2.86 -16.18 3.77
CA TYR A 47 -4.27 -15.79 3.60
C TYR A 47 -4.99 -15.49 4.92
N ASN A 48 -4.88 -16.38 5.90
CA ASN A 48 -5.58 -16.23 7.19
C ASN A 48 -5.12 -14.99 7.98
N MET A 49 -3.84 -14.64 7.92
CA MET A 49 -3.31 -13.46 8.61
C MET A 49 -3.83 -12.18 7.95
N ILE A 50 -3.84 -12.14 6.60
CA ILE A 50 -4.41 -11.02 5.85
C ILE A 50 -5.90 -10.87 6.18
N TYR A 51 -6.66 -11.96 6.12
CA TYR A 51 -8.09 -11.96 6.40
C TYR A 51 -8.40 -11.45 7.82
N LYS A 52 -7.70 -11.95 8.84
CA LYS A 52 -7.83 -11.49 10.23
C LYS A 52 -7.51 -9.99 10.39
N SER A 53 -6.51 -9.50 9.65
CA SER A 53 -6.16 -8.08 9.65
C SER A 53 -7.27 -7.22 9.07
N ILE A 54 -7.94 -7.69 8.00
CA ILE A 54 -9.01 -6.97 7.31
C ILE A 54 -10.29 -6.93 8.15
N ILE A 55 -10.65 -8.02 8.82
CA ILE A 55 -11.86 -8.08 9.65
C ILE A 55 -11.69 -7.46 11.05
N GLY A 56 -10.48 -6.98 11.37
CA GLY A 56 -10.18 -6.30 12.63
C GLY A 56 -9.84 -7.21 13.81
N ASP A 57 -9.60 -8.49 13.59
CA ASP A 57 -9.12 -9.42 14.63
C ASP A 57 -7.68 -9.08 15.05
N VAL A 58 -6.87 -8.56 14.12
CA VAL A 58 -5.56 -7.99 14.42
C VAL A 58 -5.74 -6.50 14.71
N LYS A 59 -5.60 -6.12 15.98
CA LYS A 59 -5.85 -4.74 16.42
C LYS A 59 -4.77 -3.78 15.93
N GLY A 60 -5.18 -2.54 15.68
CA GLY A 60 -4.26 -1.44 15.36
C GLY A 60 -3.73 -1.41 13.92
N VAL A 61 -4.13 -2.33 13.06
CA VAL A 61 -3.76 -2.30 11.65
C VAL A 61 -4.49 -1.15 10.97
N ARG A 62 -3.74 -0.21 10.43
CA ARG A 62 -4.30 0.92 9.65
C ARG A 62 -3.92 0.79 8.19
N PRO A 63 -2.63 0.82 7.75
CA PRO A 63 -2.25 0.35 6.44
C PRO A 63 -1.79 -1.11 6.50
N LEU A 64 -2.25 -1.91 5.55
CA LEU A 64 -1.87 -3.31 5.34
C LEU A 64 -1.18 -3.45 3.99
N ALA A 65 0.05 -3.95 3.98
CA ALA A 65 0.79 -4.29 2.78
C ALA A 65 0.72 -5.78 2.51
N ILE A 66 0.00 -6.17 1.47
CA ILE A 66 -0.04 -7.55 0.96
C ILE A 66 1.18 -7.74 0.06
N CYS A 67 2.15 -8.54 0.52
CA CYS A 67 3.45 -8.69 -0.14
C CYS A 67 3.44 -9.84 -1.13
N LEU A 68 3.80 -9.54 -2.40
CA LEU A 68 4.02 -10.51 -3.48
C LEU A 68 5.52 -10.70 -3.81
N GLU A 69 6.42 -10.10 -3.01
CA GLU A 69 7.85 -10.06 -3.27
C GLU A 69 8.63 -10.94 -2.28
N ASP A 70 9.71 -10.50 -1.68
CA ASP A 70 10.71 -11.25 -0.90
C ASP A 70 10.11 -12.25 0.11
N ALA A 71 9.00 -11.90 0.74
CA ALA A 71 8.38 -12.74 1.78
C ALA A 71 7.59 -13.94 1.24
N VAL A 72 7.39 -14.04 -0.09
CA VAL A 72 6.62 -15.12 -0.72
C VAL A 72 7.45 -16.36 -1.01
N GLY A 73 8.78 -16.19 -1.17
CA GLY A 73 9.68 -17.26 -1.58
C GLY A 73 9.55 -17.65 -3.06
N VAL A 74 10.52 -18.44 -3.54
CA VAL A 74 10.70 -18.70 -4.98
C VAL A 74 9.52 -19.47 -5.60
N ASN A 75 8.86 -20.34 -4.85
CA ASN A 75 7.78 -21.21 -5.36
C ASN A 75 6.37 -20.76 -4.96
N GLY A 76 6.24 -19.68 -4.18
CA GLY A 76 4.96 -19.25 -3.61
C GLY A 76 4.18 -18.24 -4.47
N GLU A 77 4.71 -17.80 -5.61
CA GLU A 77 4.11 -16.69 -6.37
C GLU A 77 2.69 -17.00 -6.88
N LEU A 78 2.44 -18.20 -7.39
CA LEU A 78 1.12 -18.58 -7.87
C LEU A 78 0.09 -18.62 -6.75
N GLU A 79 0.45 -19.17 -5.60
CA GLU A 79 -0.38 -19.19 -4.40
C GLU A 79 -0.65 -17.76 -3.90
N ALA A 80 0.38 -16.93 -3.86
CA ALA A 80 0.28 -15.54 -3.43
C ALA A 80 -0.68 -14.73 -4.32
N ILE A 81 -0.61 -14.89 -5.64
CA ILE A 81 -1.50 -14.22 -6.59
C ILE A 81 -2.95 -14.71 -6.43
N GLU A 82 -3.16 -16.00 -6.24
CA GLU A 82 -4.50 -16.55 -6.04
C GLU A 82 -5.10 -16.09 -4.71
N ASN A 83 -4.31 -16.08 -3.63
CA ASN A 83 -4.73 -15.55 -2.35
C ASN A 83 -5.09 -14.05 -2.43
N LEU A 84 -4.28 -13.24 -3.14
CA LEU A 84 -4.59 -11.83 -3.41
C LEU A 84 -5.95 -11.70 -4.09
N ARG A 85 -6.21 -12.51 -5.13
CA ARG A 85 -7.49 -12.52 -5.84
C ARG A 85 -8.67 -12.83 -4.93
N LEU A 86 -8.54 -13.86 -4.10
CA LEU A 86 -9.60 -14.27 -3.17
C LEU A 86 -9.88 -13.22 -2.10
N ILE A 87 -8.83 -12.64 -1.51
CA ILE A 87 -8.93 -11.58 -0.50
C ILE A 87 -9.68 -10.37 -1.07
N LEU A 88 -9.23 -9.85 -2.22
CA LEU A 88 -9.81 -8.66 -2.83
C LEU A 88 -11.26 -8.90 -3.27
N LYS A 89 -11.56 -10.09 -3.79
CA LYS A 89 -12.93 -10.49 -4.11
C LYS A 89 -13.83 -10.51 -2.88
N ASN A 90 -13.34 -11.01 -1.75
CA ASN A 90 -14.11 -11.06 -0.51
C ASN A 90 -14.40 -9.66 0.04
N ILE A 91 -13.47 -8.71 -0.10
CA ILE A 91 -13.70 -7.31 0.26
C ILE A 91 -14.74 -6.68 -0.67
N SER A 92 -14.63 -6.89 -1.97
CA SER A 92 -15.53 -6.29 -2.98
C SER A 92 -16.95 -6.82 -2.91
N ASN A 93 -17.14 -8.08 -2.55
CA ASN A 93 -18.45 -8.75 -2.49
C ASN A 93 -19.23 -8.49 -1.19
N GLU A 94 -18.84 -7.49 -0.39
CA GLU A 94 -19.50 -7.16 0.89
C GLU A 94 -19.53 -8.29 1.93
N SER A 95 -18.76 -9.36 1.71
CA SER A 95 -18.63 -10.45 2.68
C SER A 95 -18.02 -9.98 4.00
N ILE A 96 -17.46 -8.78 4.02
CA ILE A 96 -16.91 -8.12 5.20
C ILE A 96 -17.87 -7.00 5.61
N THR A 97 -18.58 -7.23 6.68
CA THR A 97 -19.68 -6.36 7.15
C THR A 97 -19.24 -5.04 7.78
N ASN A 98 -17.97 -4.92 8.18
CA ASN A 98 -17.43 -3.73 8.85
C ASN A 98 -16.54 -2.90 7.91
N LYS A 99 -17.14 -2.24 6.93
CA LYS A 99 -16.40 -1.41 5.93
C LYS A 99 -15.64 -0.24 6.54
N ASP A 100 -16.12 0.33 7.64
CA ASP A 100 -15.47 1.49 8.28
C ASP A 100 -14.17 1.10 9.00
N GLY A 101 -13.97 -0.18 9.27
CA GLY A 101 -12.79 -0.72 9.93
C GLY A 101 -11.76 -1.38 9.00
N ILE A 102 -12.05 -1.48 7.69
CA ILE A 102 -11.09 -2.10 6.74
C ILE A 102 -9.84 -1.23 6.63
N PRO A 103 -8.62 -1.81 6.81
CA PRO A 103 -7.39 -1.06 6.68
C PRO A 103 -7.18 -0.54 5.24
N LEU A 104 -6.34 0.46 5.07
CA LEU A 104 -5.84 0.90 3.77
C LEU A 104 -5.01 -0.22 3.16
N ILE A 105 -5.45 -0.76 2.02
CA ILE A 105 -4.80 -1.92 1.40
C ILE A 105 -3.82 -1.48 0.34
N PHE A 106 -2.59 -1.91 0.50
CA PHE A 106 -1.52 -1.74 -0.47
C PHE A 106 -1.02 -3.09 -0.95
N VAL A 107 -0.66 -3.19 -2.21
CA VAL A 107 -0.03 -4.38 -2.79
C VAL A 107 1.44 -4.08 -3.04
N ARG A 108 2.34 -4.82 -2.38
CA ARG A 108 3.77 -4.75 -2.67
C ARG A 108 4.11 -5.72 -3.78
N ILE A 109 4.44 -5.18 -4.94
CA ILE A 109 4.84 -5.94 -6.11
C ILE A 109 6.34 -6.23 -6.08
N LYS A 110 6.80 -7.12 -6.95
CA LYS A 110 8.21 -7.40 -7.17
C LYS A 110 8.81 -6.48 -8.24
N ASP A 111 8.11 -6.37 -9.37
CA ASP A 111 8.55 -5.66 -10.57
C ASP A 111 7.35 -5.30 -11.47
N VAL A 112 7.61 -4.63 -12.60
CA VAL A 112 6.59 -4.26 -13.58
C VAL A 112 5.93 -5.47 -14.23
N GLU A 113 6.68 -6.55 -14.48
CA GLU A 113 6.13 -7.76 -15.08
C GLU A 113 5.08 -8.40 -14.16
N GLN A 114 5.36 -8.45 -12.87
CA GLN A 114 4.39 -8.94 -11.89
C GLN A 114 3.16 -8.02 -11.82
N LEU A 115 3.34 -6.68 -11.84
CA LEU A 115 2.23 -5.73 -11.90
C LEU A 115 1.32 -6.00 -13.10
N LEU A 116 1.90 -6.18 -14.30
CA LEU A 116 1.16 -6.52 -15.50
C LEU A 116 0.49 -7.90 -15.44
N ARG A 117 1.10 -8.86 -14.79
CA ARG A 117 0.52 -10.21 -14.58
C ARG A 117 -0.73 -10.19 -13.71
N ILE A 118 -0.76 -9.31 -12.70
CA ILE A 118 -1.92 -9.17 -11.79
C ILE A 118 -2.91 -8.07 -12.20
N LYS A 119 -2.73 -7.44 -13.36
CA LYS A 119 -3.52 -6.28 -13.81
C LYS A 119 -5.03 -6.49 -13.72
N GLU A 120 -5.53 -7.65 -14.15
CA GLU A 120 -6.97 -7.96 -14.13
C GLU A 120 -7.52 -8.03 -12.69
N ILE A 121 -6.70 -8.49 -11.75
CA ILE A 121 -7.06 -8.55 -10.34
C ILE A 121 -7.16 -7.13 -9.79
N ILE A 122 -6.20 -6.27 -10.09
CA ILE A 122 -6.17 -4.89 -9.63
C ILE A 122 -7.32 -4.09 -10.23
N ILE A 123 -7.49 -4.11 -11.55
CA ILE A 123 -8.56 -3.38 -12.25
C ILE A 123 -9.94 -3.74 -11.68
N LYS A 124 -10.21 -5.04 -11.54
CA LYS A 124 -11.50 -5.52 -11.04
C LYS A 124 -11.79 -5.10 -9.59
N ASN A 125 -10.75 -4.92 -8.79
CA ASN A 125 -10.85 -4.62 -7.36
C ASN A 125 -10.29 -3.24 -6.99
N ARG A 126 -10.18 -2.31 -7.96
CA ARG A 126 -9.54 -0.98 -7.78
C ARG A 126 -10.04 -0.22 -6.57
N HIS A 127 -11.33 -0.31 -6.25
CA HIS A 127 -11.95 0.41 -5.13
C HIS A 127 -11.59 -0.16 -3.74
N SER A 128 -10.97 -1.35 -3.72
CA SER A 128 -10.52 -2.02 -2.50
C SER A 128 -9.01 -1.86 -2.26
N ILE A 129 -8.28 -1.27 -3.23
CA ILE A 129 -6.83 -1.09 -3.18
C ILE A 129 -6.53 0.40 -3.08
N THR A 130 -5.76 0.80 -2.08
CA THR A 130 -5.34 2.19 -1.88
C THR A 130 -4.13 2.53 -2.77
N GLY A 131 -3.20 1.59 -2.94
CA GLY A 131 -2.02 1.84 -3.77
C GLY A 131 -1.07 0.66 -3.91
N ILE A 132 0.04 0.93 -4.58
CA ILE A 132 1.11 -0.03 -4.88
C ILE A 132 2.39 0.40 -4.17
N LEU A 133 3.06 -0.56 -3.52
CA LEU A 133 4.38 -0.40 -2.94
C LEU A 133 5.41 -0.97 -3.92
N ILE A 134 6.40 -0.18 -4.29
CA ILE A 134 7.44 -0.54 -5.25
C ILE A 134 8.77 -0.68 -4.51
N PRO A 135 9.24 -1.93 -4.27
CA PRO A 135 10.50 -2.18 -3.60
C PRO A 135 11.69 -1.82 -4.50
N LYS A 136 12.86 -1.63 -3.89
CA LYS A 136 14.12 -1.37 -4.59
C LYS A 136 13.99 -0.27 -5.64
N ALA A 137 13.18 0.75 -5.32
CA ALA A 137 12.77 1.80 -6.24
C ALA A 137 13.97 2.59 -6.78
N ASN A 138 13.96 2.80 -8.09
CA ASN A 138 14.79 3.77 -8.81
C ASN A 138 13.91 4.51 -9.82
N SER A 139 14.46 5.52 -10.51
CA SER A 139 13.68 6.35 -11.45
C SER A 139 13.03 5.52 -12.56
N GLU A 140 13.78 4.61 -13.18
CA GLU A 140 13.30 3.77 -14.29
C GLU A 140 12.16 2.84 -13.85
N LEU A 141 12.32 2.14 -12.72
CA LEU A 141 11.29 1.24 -12.21
C LEU A 141 10.00 2.00 -11.86
N ILE A 142 10.12 3.19 -11.27
CA ILE A 142 8.97 4.03 -10.93
C ILE A 142 8.25 4.50 -12.20
N GLU A 143 8.98 5.02 -13.20
CA GLU A 143 8.41 5.44 -14.48
C GLU A 143 7.63 4.30 -15.14
N ASN A 144 8.26 3.13 -15.28
CA ASN A 144 7.63 1.96 -15.89
C ASN A 144 6.38 1.49 -15.13
N CYS A 145 6.41 1.52 -13.79
CA CYS A 145 5.22 1.17 -12.99
C CYS A 145 4.09 2.18 -13.16
N ILE A 146 4.40 3.47 -13.19
CA ILE A 146 3.39 4.52 -13.39
C ILE A 146 2.79 4.41 -14.80
N GLU A 147 3.60 4.24 -15.84
CA GLU A 147 3.12 4.02 -17.21
C GLU A 147 2.21 2.78 -17.31
N ALA A 148 2.57 1.71 -16.60
CA ALA A 148 1.71 0.52 -16.53
C ALA A 148 0.36 0.83 -15.86
N LEU A 149 0.35 1.55 -14.73
CA LEU A 149 -0.88 1.97 -14.06
C LEU A 149 -1.72 2.92 -14.93
N ASP A 150 -1.10 3.86 -15.62
CA ASP A 150 -1.76 4.78 -16.56
C ASP A 150 -2.45 4.01 -17.70
N SER A 151 -1.78 3.02 -18.26
CA SER A 151 -2.34 2.15 -19.29
C SER A 151 -3.56 1.35 -18.82
N MET A 152 -3.71 1.14 -17.52
CA MET A 152 -4.83 0.47 -16.86
C MET A 152 -5.93 1.44 -16.39
N ASN A 153 -5.79 2.75 -16.62
CA ASN A 153 -6.65 3.82 -16.07
C ASN A 153 -6.71 3.81 -14.52
N LEU A 154 -5.57 3.68 -13.87
CA LEU A 154 -5.40 3.59 -12.42
C LEU A 154 -4.56 4.76 -11.85
N GLN A 155 -4.65 5.96 -12.45
CA GLN A 155 -3.90 7.16 -12.03
C GLN A 155 -4.26 7.65 -10.63
N ASP A 156 -5.41 7.23 -10.13
CA ASP A 156 -5.90 7.54 -8.79
C ASP A 156 -5.23 6.72 -7.67
N MET A 157 -4.52 5.64 -8.01
CA MET A 157 -3.79 4.83 -7.04
C MET A 157 -2.56 5.53 -6.50
N TYR A 158 -2.28 5.33 -5.21
CA TYR A 158 -1.02 5.76 -4.63
C TYR A 158 0.13 4.88 -5.10
N VAL A 159 1.26 5.50 -5.41
CA VAL A 159 2.52 4.82 -5.66
C VAL A 159 3.50 5.21 -4.55
N ILE A 160 3.99 4.22 -3.82
CA ILE A 160 4.91 4.42 -2.71
C ILE A 160 6.24 3.72 -3.05
N PRO A 161 7.30 4.47 -3.39
CA PRO A 161 8.62 3.90 -3.59
C PRO A 161 9.26 3.52 -2.26
N ILE A 162 9.86 2.32 -2.19
CA ILE A 162 10.69 1.89 -1.07
C ILE A 162 12.15 2.09 -1.46
N ILE A 163 12.80 3.06 -0.82
CA ILE A 163 14.17 3.48 -1.10
C ILE A 163 15.11 2.65 -0.23
N GLU A 164 15.59 1.52 -0.76
CA GLU A 164 16.39 0.53 -0.03
C GLU A 164 17.64 0.07 -0.79
N THR A 165 17.92 0.66 -1.97
CA THR A 165 19.07 0.27 -2.79
C THR A 165 20.35 0.99 -2.37
N LYS A 166 21.50 0.38 -2.71
CA LYS A 166 22.83 0.90 -2.36
C LYS A 166 23.08 2.31 -2.87
N GLU A 167 22.54 2.67 -4.03
CA GLU A 167 22.69 3.98 -4.65
C GLU A 167 22.12 5.14 -3.83
N PHE A 168 21.15 4.86 -2.95
CA PHE A 168 20.60 5.86 -2.03
C PHE A 168 21.31 5.88 -0.67
N ILE A 169 22.00 4.80 -0.30
CA ILE A 169 22.61 4.64 1.03
C ILE A 169 24.10 5.01 0.99
N TYR A 170 24.85 4.48 0.01
CA TYR A 170 26.31 4.57 -0.06
C TYR A 170 26.73 5.44 -1.23
N ASN A 171 26.73 6.85 -1.13
CA ASN A 171 27.21 7.33 -2.34
C ASN A 171 27.55 8.77 -2.61
N GLU A 172 28.56 8.93 -3.43
CA GLU A 172 28.88 10.12 -4.19
C GLU A 172 27.79 10.54 -5.20
N LYS A 173 26.94 9.58 -5.65
CA LYS A 173 25.83 9.80 -6.59
C LYS A 173 24.46 9.94 -5.93
N LYS A 174 24.39 9.90 -4.62
CA LYS A 174 23.13 9.90 -3.83
C LYS A 174 22.20 11.04 -4.23
N GLU A 175 22.72 12.25 -4.34
CA GLU A 175 21.93 13.42 -4.72
C GLU A 175 21.32 13.29 -6.12
N LEU A 176 22.08 12.73 -7.07
CA LEU A 176 21.62 12.49 -8.43
C LEU A 176 20.52 11.43 -8.45
N SER A 177 20.67 10.35 -7.71
CA SER A 177 19.66 9.28 -7.61
C SER A 177 18.36 9.79 -7.02
N PHE A 178 18.40 10.59 -5.95
CA PHE A 178 17.21 11.23 -5.39
C PHE A 178 16.58 12.24 -6.36
N THR A 179 17.39 13.05 -7.04
CA THR A 179 16.90 14.02 -8.03
C THR A 179 16.18 13.32 -9.19
N ASN A 180 16.76 12.24 -9.71
CA ASN A 180 16.16 11.46 -10.80
C ASN A 180 14.84 10.81 -10.36
N LEU A 181 14.82 10.19 -9.17
CA LEU A 181 13.60 9.59 -8.62
C LEU A 181 12.50 10.64 -8.40
N TYR A 182 12.85 11.79 -7.83
CA TYR A 182 11.94 12.90 -7.62
C TYR A 182 11.34 13.42 -8.93
N ASN A 183 12.18 13.61 -9.96
CA ASN A 183 11.74 14.04 -11.27
C ASN A 183 10.84 13.01 -11.96
N ALA A 184 11.11 11.71 -11.80
CA ALA A 184 10.24 10.64 -12.28
C ALA A 184 8.84 10.74 -11.67
N ILE A 185 8.75 10.91 -10.35
CA ILE A 185 7.46 11.06 -9.64
C ILE A 185 6.74 12.35 -10.08
N LEU A 186 7.45 13.46 -10.26
CA LEU A 186 6.82 14.75 -10.63
C LEU A 186 6.21 14.73 -12.04
N ARG A 187 6.86 14.05 -13.00
CA ARG A 187 6.36 13.97 -14.38
C ARG A 187 4.96 13.37 -14.50
N HIS A 188 4.55 12.56 -13.54
CA HIS A 188 3.25 11.90 -13.51
C HIS A 188 2.22 12.55 -12.58
N LYS A 189 2.54 13.73 -12.03
CA LYS A 189 1.60 14.52 -11.20
C LYS A 189 0.78 15.54 -11.98
N SER A 190 0.99 15.63 -13.29
CA SER A 190 0.31 16.61 -14.17
C SER A 190 -0.97 16.08 -14.76
#